data_78693495d509b0698203824dcad63ffe
#
_entry.id   78693495d509b0698203824dcad63ffe
#
_cell.length_a   1.000
_cell.length_b   1.000
_cell.length_c   1.000
_cell.angle_alpha   90.00
_cell.angle_beta   90.00
_cell.angle_gamma   90.00
#
_symmetry.space_group_name_H-M   'P 1'
#
loop_
_entity.id
_entity.type
_entity.pdbx_description
1 polymer ?
#
loop_
_entity_poly.entity_id
_entity_poly.type
_entity_poly.pdbx_seq_one_letter_code
_entity_poly.pdbx_strand_id
1 'polypeptide(L)' 'MKITIDVLENENNKDNLEYLISDTSNEAITVLMFALIGEARQRASYEQFLETVTRIWGYLNEDN' A
#
# COMPACT_ATOMS: atom_id res chain seq x y z
N MET A 1 -9.47 -12.18 -12.59
CA MET A 1 -9.59 -10.76 -12.19
C MET A 1 -8.28 -10.03 -12.47
N LYS A 2 -8.36 -8.90 -13.13
CA LYS A 2 -7.18 -8.08 -13.38
C LYS A 2 -7.35 -6.74 -12.70
N ILE A 3 -6.43 -6.40 -11.81
CA ILE A 3 -6.46 -5.16 -11.05
C ILE A 3 -5.20 -4.37 -11.39
N THR A 4 -5.37 -3.09 -11.74
CA THR A 4 -4.23 -2.21 -12.00
C THR A 4 -4.18 -1.14 -10.93
N ILE A 5 -2.97 -0.74 -10.59
CA ILE A 5 -2.71 0.33 -9.64
C ILE A 5 -1.65 1.25 -10.22
N ASP A 6 -1.97 2.53 -10.28
CA ASP A 6 -1.03 3.56 -10.70
C ASP A 6 -0.69 4.41 -9.49
N VAL A 7 0.59 4.56 -9.22
CA VAL A 7 1.06 5.34 -8.09
C VAL A 7 1.98 6.44 -8.61
N LEU A 8 1.70 7.67 -8.21
CA LEU A 8 2.52 8.81 -8.59
C LEU A 8 3.03 9.49 -7.33
N GLU A 9 4.35 9.46 -7.16
CA GLU A 9 4.99 10.17 -6.06
C GLU A 9 5.26 11.61 -6.50
N ASN A 10 4.84 12.57 -5.69
CA ASN A 10 5.07 13.98 -5.97
C ASN A 10 6.48 14.35 -5.51
N GLU A 11 7.33 14.74 -6.46
CA GLU A 11 8.72 15.08 -6.17
C GLU A 11 8.87 16.30 -5.26
N ASN A 12 7.92 17.23 -5.33
CA ASN A 12 7.95 18.46 -4.55
C ASN A 12 7.41 18.27 -3.15
N ASN A 13 6.64 17.21 -2.93
CA ASN A 13 6.06 16.90 -1.63
C ASN A 13 5.94 15.40 -1.50
N LYS A 14 6.95 14.77 -0.90
CA LYS A 14 7.03 13.32 -0.78
C LYS A 14 5.95 12.73 0.11
N ASP A 15 5.33 13.57 0.95
CA ASP A 15 4.25 13.14 1.81
C ASP A 15 2.92 13.07 1.07
N ASN A 16 2.89 13.55 -0.17
CA ASN A 16 1.66 13.61 -0.95
C ASN A 16 1.72 12.57 -2.07
N LEU A 17 1.16 11.41 -1.80
CA LEU A 17 1.12 10.30 -2.73
C LEU A 17 -0.23 10.23 -3.40
N GLU A 18 -0.22 10.24 -4.73
CA GLU A 18 -1.43 10.07 -5.52
C GLU A 18 -1.47 8.66 -6.10
N TYR A 19 -2.62 8.04 -6.07
CA TYR A 19 -2.77 6.71 -6.64
C TYR A 19 -4.17 6.51 -7.21
N LEU A 20 -4.26 5.57 -8.14
CA LEU A 20 -5.51 5.18 -8.76
C LEU A 20 -5.55 3.66 -8.84
N ILE A 21 -6.59 3.07 -8.28
CA ILE A 21 -6.80 1.63 -8.30
C ILE A 21 -8.04 1.34 -9.15
N SER A 22 -7.91 0.40 -10.09
CA SER A 22 -8.98 0.10 -11.04
C SER A 22 -10.23 -0.50 -10.39
N ASP A 23 -10.08 -1.16 -9.25
CA ASP A 23 -11.18 -1.79 -8.54
C ASP A 23 -10.91 -1.71 -7.04
N THR A 24 -11.77 -1.01 -6.30
CA THR A 24 -11.61 -0.78 -4.87
C THR A 24 -12.60 -1.59 -4.02
N SER A 25 -13.20 -2.62 -4.60
CA SER A 25 -14.03 -3.53 -3.81
C SER A 25 -13.20 -4.24 -2.75
N ASN A 26 -13.84 -4.74 -1.71
CA ASN A 26 -13.16 -5.49 -0.66
C ASN A 26 -12.41 -6.70 -1.21
N GLU A 27 -13.01 -7.36 -2.19
CA GLU A 27 -12.40 -8.51 -2.84
C GLU A 27 -11.12 -8.11 -3.58
N ALA A 28 -11.18 -7.02 -4.34
CA ALA A 28 -10.02 -6.53 -5.09
C ALA A 28 -8.89 -6.10 -4.15
N ILE A 29 -9.23 -5.40 -3.09
CA ILE A 29 -8.23 -4.95 -2.10
C ILE A 29 -7.56 -6.17 -1.46
N THR A 30 -8.32 -7.21 -1.14
CA THR A 30 -7.77 -8.43 -0.57
C THR A 30 -6.78 -9.09 -1.56
N VAL A 31 -7.15 -9.16 -2.82
CA VAL A 31 -6.27 -9.73 -3.86
C VAL A 31 -4.99 -8.91 -4.00
N LEU A 32 -5.10 -7.59 -3.97
CA LEU A 32 -3.93 -6.71 -4.00
C LEU A 32 -3.02 -6.95 -2.79
N MET A 33 -3.60 -7.15 -1.61
CA MET A 33 -2.83 -7.42 -0.41
C MET A 33 -2.06 -8.74 -0.55
N PHE A 34 -2.67 -9.78 -1.11
CA PHE A 34 -1.97 -11.02 -1.39
C PHE A 34 -0.73 -10.80 -2.24
N ALA A 35 -0.88 -10.03 -3.32
CA ALA A 35 0.22 -9.76 -4.22
C ALA A 35 1.32 -8.94 -3.53
N LEU A 36 0.95 -7.89 -2.82
CA LEU A 36 1.90 -7.01 -2.15
C LEU A 36 2.64 -7.73 -1.03
N ILE A 37 1.93 -8.52 -0.24
CA ILE A 37 2.55 -9.30 0.83
C ILE A 37 3.47 -10.37 0.25
N GLY A 38 3.06 -10.99 -0.85
CA GLY A 38 3.87 -11.97 -1.56
C GLY A 38 5.22 -11.38 -1.99
N GLU A 39 5.22 -10.14 -2.47
CA GLU A 39 6.47 -9.45 -2.83
C GLU A 39 7.25 -9.03 -1.59
N ALA A 40 6.57 -8.47 -0.60
CA ALA A 40 7.23 -7.96 0.59
C ALA A 40 7.97 -9.06 1.35
N ARG A 41 7.39 -10.25 1.46
CA ARG A 41 7.99 -11.36 2.21
C ARG A 41 9.32 -11.83 1.62
N GLN A 42 9.59 -11.50 0.38
CA GLN A 42 10.86 -11.85 -0.26
C GLN A 42 11.98 -10.89 0.14
N ARG A 43 11.64 -9.73 0.70
CA ARG A 43 12.61 -8.66 0.98
C ARG A 43 12.69 -8.27 2.44
N ALA A 44 11.65 -8.59 3.22
CA ALA A 44 11.58 -8.17 4.61
C ALA A 44 11.03 -9.30 5.47
N SER A 45 11.38 -9.28 6.74
CA SER A 45 10.79 -10.21 7.72
C SER A 45 9.36 -9.79 8.03
N TYR A 46 8.60 -10.70 8.63
CA TYR A 46 7.26 -10.41 9.09
C TYR A 46 7.23 -9.23 10.04
N GLU A 47 8.19 -9.17 10.95
CA GLU A 47 8.26 -8.10 11.94
C GLU A 47 8.54 -6.75 11.31
N GLN A 48 9.45 -6.70 10.33
CA GLN A 48 9.74 -5.48 9.59
C GLN A 48 8.53 -5.02 8.79
N PHE A 49 7.84 -5.98 8.17
CA PHE A 49 6.63 -5.67 7.40
C PHE A 49 5.54 -5.09 8.30
N LEU A 50 5.30 -5.72 9.46
CA LEU A 50 4.30 -5.23 10.41
C LEU A 50 4.63 -3.83 10.91
N GLU A 51 5.90 -3.57 11.19
CA GLU A 51 6.34 -2.25 11.62
C GLU A 51 6.02 -1.20 10.57
N THR A 52 6.30 -1.51 9.31
CA THR A 52 6.02 -0.60 8.21
C THR A 52 4.52 -0.34 8.07
N VAL A 53 3.71 -1.40 8.12
CA VAL A 53 2.26 -1.27 8.03
C VAL A 53 1.72 -0.41 9.17
N THR A 54 2.20 -0.66 10.38
CA THR A 54 1.76 0.10 11.56
C THR A 54 2.09 1.58 11.42
N ARG A 55 3.29 1.88 10.91
CA ARG A 55 3.73 3.26 10.71
C ARG A 55 2.85 3.96 9.68
N ILE A 56 2.59 3.30 8.56
CA ILE A 56 1.76 3.86 7.50
C ILE A 56 0.34 4.09 8.00
N TRP A 57 -0.19 3.12 8.73
CA TRP A 57 -1.53 3.24 9.30
C TRP A 57 -1.66 4.44 10.23
N GLY A 58 -0.67 4.61 11.11
CA GLY A 58 -0.64 5.75 12.02
C GLY A 58 -0.52 7.08 11.28
N TYR A 59 0.33 7.11 10.26
CA TYR A 59 0.51 8.30 9.44
C TYR A 59 -0.81 8.71 8.77
N LEU A 60 -1.53 7.76 8.21
CA LEU A 60 -2.80 8.05 7.53
C LEU A 60 -3.87 8.53 8.53
N ASN A 61 -3.84 8.03 9.75
CA ASN A 61 -4.79 8.45 10.77
C ASN A 61 -4.55 9.88 11.25
N GLU A 62 -3.30 10.34 11.22
CA GLU A 62 -2.97 11.68 11.66
C GLU A 62 -3.53 12.77 10.74
N ASP A 63 -3.81 12.42 9.50
CA ASP A 63 -4.34 13.36 8.52
C ASP A 63 -5.85 13.60 8.67
N ASN A 64 -6.48 12.89 9.58
CA ASN A 64 -7.89 13.09 9.87
C ASN A 64 -8.08 14.05 11.07
#